data_58e79704d38a6484000996820018a5d2
#
_entry.id   58e79704d38a6484000996820018a5d2
#
_cell.length_a   1.000
_cell.length_b   1.000
_cell.length_c   1.000
_cell.angle_alpha   90.00
_cell.angle_beta   90.00
_cell.angle_gamma   90.00
#
_symmetry.space_group_name_H-M   'P 1'
#
loop_
_entity.id
_entity.type
_entity.pdbx_description
1 polymer ?
#
loop_
_entity_poly.entity_id
_entity_poly.type
_entity_poly.pdbx_seq_one_letter_code
_entity_poly.pdbx_strand_id
1 'polypeptide(L)'
;MSTFTYTVSPAVFKDHPNYRRGVVVFQDLDNSKPNPELTELLRTSEAALRTRITANPAEFPQIAAWRDAYRLFGAKPSEHRSSIEALSRRVLKPDNLPDINPLVDIGNLLSLRYILPAGVHPIGPQSTQIELRKTAETDRFLPDVGGSVEPIAPGEVVLTAGSRVLTRRWTWRQAGDTRTLSETRCVFFDIDGLPPVSQGDVEAAVADLIELVGLYCGGRCLGHSVLDAQHPTMIVQLS
;
A
#
# COMPACT_ATOMS: atom_id res chain seq x y z
N MET A 1 23.02 5.31 -13.12
CA MET A 1 22.14 4.35 -12.44
C MET A 1 21.93 4.84 -11.03
N SER A 2 20.72 4.96 -10.58
CA SER A 2 20.39 5.32 -9.19
C SER A 2 19.94 4.08 -8.42
N THR A 3 20.12 4.11 -7.11
CA THR A 3 19.74 2.99 -6.24
C THR A 3 18.44 3.33 -5.53
N PHE A 4 17.44 2.44 -5.59
CA PHE A 4 16.24 2.49 -4.77
C PHE A 4 16.46 1.63 -3.53
N THR A 5 16.15 2.20 -2.37
CA THR A 5 16.22 1.50 -1.09
C THR A 5 14.89 1.62 -0.38
N TYR A 6 14.40 0.50 0.12
CA TYR A 6 13.21 0.44 0.96
C TYR A 6 13.55 -0.21 2.30
N THR A 7 13.22 0.45 3.40
CA THR A 7 13.52 -0.05 4.74
C THR A 7 12.28 0.02 5.63
N VAL A 8 12.09 -1.01 6.44
CA VAL A 8 11.17 -0.98 7.58
C VAL A 8 11.98 -0.80 8.85
N SER A 9 11.71 0.26 9.58
CA SER A 9 12.44 0.59 10.83
C SER A 9 12.29 -0.51 11.88
N PRO A 10 13.35 -0.87 12.62
CA PRO A 10 13.28 -1.80 13.74
C PRO A 10 12.23 -1.44 14.79
N ALA A 11 11.91 -0.16 14.95
CA ALA A 11 10.87 0.31 15.87
C ALA A 11 9.46 -0.18 15.47
N VAL A 12 9.18 -0.41 14.18
CA VAL A 12 7.92 -0.99 13.71
C VAL A 12 7.87 -2.48 14.08
N PHE A 13 8.93 -3.23 13.82
CA PHE A 13 9.00 -4.65 14.18
C PHE A 13 9.02 -4.90 15.69
N LYS A 14 9.53 -3.96 16.48
CA LYS A 14 9.47 -4.07 17.95
C LYS A 14 8.02 -4.11 18.45
N ASP A 15 7.15 -3.30 17.86
CA ASP A 15 5.74 -3.25 18.22
C ASP A 15 4.92 -4.35 17.52
N HIS A 16 5.36 -4.79 16.33
CA HIS A 16 4.71 -5.77 15.47
C HIS A 16 5.69 -6.83 14.95
N PRO A 17 6.18 -7.77 15.78
CA PRO A 17 7.28 -8.68 15.44
C PRO A 17 6.94 -9.64 14.28
N ASN A 18 5.66 -9.94 14.08
CA ASN A 18 5.18 -10.81 13.00
C ASN A 18 4.66 -10.03 11.78
N TYR A 19 4.88 -8.73 11.72
CA TYR A 19 4.55 -7.94 10.55
C TYR A 19 5.41 -8.36 9.34
N ARG A 20 4.79 -8.40 8.16
CA ARG A 20 5.44 -8.70 6.88
C ARG A 20 5.10 -7.62 5.88
N ARG A 21 6.08 -7.20 5.08
CA ARG A 21 5.86 -6.21 4.04
C ARG A 21 6.42 -6.68 2.71
N GLY A 22 5.52 -7.00 1.78
CA GLY A 22 5.89 -7.22 0.38
C GLY A 22 6.24 -5.89 -0.28
N VAL A 23 7.38 -5.83 -0.96
CA VAL A 23 7.79 -4.67 -1.77
C VAL A 23 8.16 -5.16 -3.15
N VAL A 24 7.64 -4.51 -4.19
CA VAL A 24 7.95 -4.84 -5.59
C VAL A 24 8.22 -3.55 -6.35
N VAL A 25 9.31 -3.51 -7.12
CA VAL A 25 9.71 -2.34 -7.91
C VAL A 25 9.56 -2.65 -9.40
N PHE A 26 8.88 -1.74 -10.11
CA PHE A 26 8.68 -1.83 -11.55
C PHE A 26 9.14 -0.58 -12.28
N GLN A 27 9.58 -0.75 -13.52
CA GLN A 27 10.00 0.32 -14.43
C GLN A 27 9.50 0.05 -15.86
N ASP A 28 9.46 1.10 -16.67
CA ASP A 28 9.04 1.07 -18.08
C ASP A 28 7.58 0.64 -18.28
N LEU A 29 6.70 1.02 -17.34
CA LEU A 29 5.29 0.66 -17.32
C LEU A 29 4.45 1.49 -18.31
N ASP A 30 3.39 0.91 -18.85
CA ASP A 30 2.29 1.63 -19.49
C ASP A 30 1.06 1.63 -18.60
N ASN A 31 0.79 2.76 -17.95
CA ASN A 31 -0.35 2.99 -17.06
C ASN A 31 -1.43 3.88 -17.70
N SER A 32 -1.34 4.11 -19.00
CA SER A 32 -2.15 5.13 -19.68
C SER A 32 -3.50 4.62 -20.20
N LYS A 33 -3.67 3.32 -20.37
CA LYS A 33 -4.84 2.74 -21.04
C LYS A 33 -5.74 1.98 -20.08
N PRO A 34 -7.04 2.29 -20.04
CA PRO A 34 -8.01 1.42 -19.38
C PRO A 34 -7.95 0.00 -19.97
N ASN A 35 -8.08 -1.00 -19.11
CA ASN A 35 -8.09 -2.40 -19.53
C ASN A 35 -9.41 -3.07 -19.09
N PRO A 36 -10.31 -3.43 -20.04
CA PRO A 36 -11.61 -4.03 -19.71
C PRO A 36 -11.49 -5.36 -18.97
N GLU A 37 -10.47 -6.17 -19.26
CA GLU A 37 -10.26 -7.46 -18.57
C GLU A 37 -9.86 -7.23 -17.09
N LEU A 38 -8.98 -6.24 -16.83
CA LEU A 38 -8.63 -5.86 -15.48
C LEU A 38 -9.84 -5.30 -14.72
N THR A 39 -10.67 -4.49 -15.39
CA THR A 39 -11.94 -4.00 -14.81
C THR A 39 -12.83 -5.18 -14.40
N GLU A 40 -13.00 -6.19 -15.26
CA GLU A 40 -13.82 -7.36 -14.93
C GLU A 40 -13.25 -8.17 -13.77
N LEU A 41 -11.91 -8.32 -13.70
CA LEU A 41 -11.26 -8.95 -12.55
C LEU A 41 -11.50 -8.18 -11.25
N LEU A 42 -11.49 -6.85 -11.30
CA LEU A 42 -11.82 -6.00 -10.14
C LEU A 42 -13.28 -6.21 -9.72
N ARG A 43 -14.25 -6.22 -10.67
CA ARG A 43 -15.67 -6.52 -10.38
C ARG A 43 -15.87 -7.89 -9.76
N THR A 44 -15.16 -8.90 -10.27
CA THR A 44 -15.17 -10.27 -9.71
C THR A 44 -14.64 -10.26 -8.26
N SER A 45 -13.57 -9.52 -7.99
CA SER A 45 -13.00 -9.41 -6.65
C SER A 45 -13.92 -8.65 -5.67
N GLU A 46 -14.63 -7.62 -6.13
CA GLU A 46 -15.68 -6.94 -5.36
C GLU A 46 -16.82 -7.90 -4.99
N ALA A 47 -17.31 -8.67 -5.95
CA ALA A 47 -18.36 -9.67 -5.73
C ALA A 47 -17.91 -10.74 -4.72
N ALA A 48 -16.67 -11.25 -4.86
CA ALA A 48 -16.10 -12.21 -3.92
C ALA A 48 -15.96 -11.64 -2.51
N LEU A 49 -15.54 -10.37 -2.36
CA LEU A 49 -15.47 -9.72 -1.05
C LEU A 49 -16.84 -9.63 -0.38
N ARG A 50 -17.91 -9.29 -1.13
CA ARG A 50 -19.28 -9.19 -0.61
C ARG A 50 -19.78 -10.54 -0.04
N THR A 51 -19.31 -11.65 -0.57
CA THR A 51 -19.64 -13.00 -0.03
C THR A 51 -18.79 -13.37 1.19
N ARG A 52 -17.56 -12.86 1.28
CA ARG A 52 -16.63 -13.15 2.39
C ARG A 52 -16.90 -12.31 3.62
N ILE A 53 -17.27 -11.04 3.45
CA ILE A 53 -17.56 -10.10 4.54
C ILE A 53 -19.06 -9.82 4.55
N THR A 54 -19.80 -10.64 5.29
CA THR A 54 -21.27 -10.56 5.41
C THR A 54 -21.75 -9.73 6.60
N ALA A 55 -20.81 -9.32 7.47
CA ALA A 55 -21.09 -8.52 8.68
C ALA A 55 -20.27 -7.22 8.66
N ASN A 56 -20.04 -6.61 9.84
CA ASN A 56 -19.24 -5.41 9.97
C ASN A 56 -17.77 -5.68 9.60
N PRO A 57 -17.20 -5.02 8.59
CA PRO A 57 -15.79 -5.23 8.20
C PRO A 57 -14.80 -5.07 9.35
N ALA A 58 -15.10 -4.24 10.34
CA ALA A 58 -14.22 -4.01 11.49
C ALA A 58 -13.99 -5.27 12.36
N GLU A 59 -14.84 -6.29 12.22
CA GLU A 59 -14.77 -7.55 12.96
C GLU A 59 -14.04 -8.65 12.16
N PHE A 60 -13.79 -8.41 10.88
CA PHE A 60 -13.04 -9.36 10.07
C PHE A 60 -11.58 -9.43 10.56
N PRO A 61 -11.02 -10.62 10.84
CA PRO A 61 -9.76 -10.75 11.59
C PRO A 61 -8.60 -9.93 11.01
N GLN A 62 -8.39 -9.93 9.69
CA GLN A 62 -7.35 -9.15 9.05
C GLN A 62 -7.56 -7.63 9.23
N ILE A 63 -8.81 -7.16 9.20
CA ILE A 63 -9.14 -5.74 9.39
C ILE A 63 -9.07 -5.36 10.87
N ALA A 64 -9.50 -6.24 11.77
CA ALA A 64 -9.42 -6.04 13.22
C ALA A 64 -7.97 -5.84 13.66
N ALA A 65 -7.03 -6.60 13.12
CA ALA A 65 -5.59 -6.45 13.38
C ALA A 65 -5.07 -5.03 13.07
N TRP A 66 -5.50 -4.44 11.96
CA TRP A 66 -5.16 -3.05 11.62
C TRP A 66 -5.77 -2.05 12.61
N ARG A 67 -6.98 -2.29 13.09
CA ARG A 67 -7.60 -1.44 14.10
C ARG A 67 -6.83 -1.47 15.43
N ASP A 68 -6.31 -2.64 15.81
CA ASP A 68 -5.47 -2.77 17.00
C ASP A 68 -4.10 -2.10 16.82
N ALA A 69 -3.47 -2.27 15.66
CA ALA A 69 -2.22 -1.56 15.32
C ALA A 69 -2.40 -0.04 15.38
N TYR A 70 -3.51 0.49 14.89
CA TYR A 70 -3.79 1.94 14.95
C TYR A 70 -3.97 2.44 16.36
N ARG A 71 -4.66 1.69 17.24
CA ARG A 71 -4.80 2.03 18.67
C ARG A 71 -3.44 2.09 19.36
N LEU A 72 -2.51 1.19 18.99
CA LEU A 72 -1.19 1.10 19.61
C LEU A 72 -0.36 2.39 19.42
N PHE A 73 -0.47 3.06 18.28
CA PHE A 73 0.17 4.36 18.06
C PHE A 73 -0.79 5.57 18.25
N GLY A 74 -1.91 5.38 18.96
CA GLY A 74 -2.80 6.45 19.40
C GLY A 74 -3.82 6.93 18.35
N ALA A 75 -3.92 6.31 17.18
CA ALA A 75 -4.97 6.66 16.22
C ALA A 75 -6.29 5.97 16.58
N LYS A 76 -7.40 6.70 16.36
CA LYS A 76 -8.75 6.15 16.57
C LYS A 76 -9.25 5.51 15.28
N PRO A 77 -9.46 4.18 15.21
CA PRO A 77 -9.89 3.49 13.99
C PRO A 77 -11.30 3.90 13.51
N SER A 78 -12.12 4.52 14.35
CA SER A 78 -13.41 5.09 13.95
C SER A 78 -13.27 6.35 13.09
N GLU A 79 -12.21 7.13 13.31
CA GLU A 79 -11.89 8.37 12.60
C GLU A 79 -10.95 8.11 11.42
N HIS A 80 -10.00 7.18 11.62
CA HIS A 80 -8.94 6.87 10.65
C HIS A 80 -8.94 5.37 10.38
N ARG A 81 -9.44 4.95 9.23
CA ARG A 81 -9.51 3.54 8.83
C ARG A 81 -8.29 3.16 8.00
N SER A 82 -7.79 1.93 8.18
CA SER A 82 -6.83 1.36 7.22
C SER A 82 -7.42 1.34 5.82
N SER A 83 -6.57 1.36 4.79
CA SER A 83 -7.03 1.33 3.39
C SER A 83 -7.94 0.14 3.11
N ILE A 84 -7.61 -1.05 3.62
CA ILE A 84 -8.44 -2.24 3.42
C ILE A 84 -9.79 -2.15 4.13
N GLU A 85 -9.89 -1.55 5.32
CA GLU A 85 -11.20 -1.32 5.96
C GLU A 85 -12.03 -0.31 5.16
N ALA A 86 -11.41 0.80 4.72
CA ALA A 86 -12.09 1.82 3.93
C ALA A 86 -12.58 1.26 2.59
N LEU A 87 -11.74 0.49 1.91
CA LEU A 87 -12.05 -0.14 0.63
C LEU A 87 -13.18 -1.18 0.79
N SER A 88 -13.09 -2.06 1.80
CA SER A 88 -14.13 -3.07 2.08
C SER A 88 -15.48 -2.41 2.36
N ARG A 89 -15.52 -1.35 3.19
CA ARG A 89 -16.75 -0.61 3.47
C ARG A 89 -17.35 0.06 2.23
N ARG A 90 -16.51 0.46 1.28
CA ARG A 90 -16.97 1.04 0.02
C ARG A 90 -17.56 -0.03 -0.89
N VAL A 91 -16.89 -1.17 -1.05
CA VAL A 91 -17.36 -2.31 -1.86
C VAL A 91 -18.67 -2.90 -1.35
N LEU A 92 -18.90 -2.89 -0.03
CA LEU A 92 -20.17 -3.36 0.56
C LEU A 92 -21.37 -2.42 0.30
N LYS A 93 -21.15 -1.23 -0.26
CA LYS A 93 -22.23 -0.39 -0.80
C LYS A 93 -22.64 -0.90 -2.19
N PRO A 94 -23.81 -0.47 -2.70
CA PRO A 94 -24.30 -0.94 -4.01
C PRO A 94 -23.39 -0.58 -5.19
N ASP A 95 -22.69 0.56 -5.12
CA ASP A 95 -21.87 1.06 -6.20
C ASP A 95 -20.53 0.31 -6.29
N ASN A 96 -20.04 0.14 -7.51
CA ASN A 96 -18.70 -0.39 -7.76
C ASN A 96 -17.62 0.66 -7.46
N LEU A 97 -16.39 0.18 -7.26
CA LEU A 97 -15.23 1.06 -7.23
C LEU A 97 -15.05 1.75 -8.59
N PRO A 98 -14.64 3.02 -8.64
CA PRO A 98 -14.28 3.66 -9.90
C PRO A 98 -13.04 3.01 -10.49
N ASP A 99 -12.99 2.91 -11.81
CA ASP A 99 -11.75 2.62 -12.53
C ASP A 99 -10.89 3.90 -12.52
N ILE A 100 -9.64 3.79 -12.08
CA ILE A 100 -8.74 4.95 -11.92
C ILE A 100 -7.63 4.90 -12.95
N ASN A 101 -6.78 3.92 -12.87
CA ASN A 101 -5.77 3.54 -13.83
C ASN A 101 -5.26 2.13 -13.49
N PRO A 102 -4.65 1.40 -14.44
CA PRO A 102 -4.30 -0.01 -14.24
C PRO A 102 -3.51 -0.30 -12.97
N LEU A 103 -2.52 0.52 -12.62
CA LEU A 103 -1.70 0.28 -11.43
C LEU A 103 -2.50 0.43 -10.13
N VAL A 104 -3.36 1.44 -10.03
CA VAL A 104 -4.23 1.64 -8.86
C VAL A 104 -5.28 0.54 -8.78
N ASP A 105 -5.85 0.14 -9.92
CA ASP A 105 -6.89 -0.88 -10.00
C ASP A 105 -6.32 -2.26 -9.62
N ILE A 106 -5.08 -2.58 -10.02
CA ILE A 106 -4.35 -3.77 -9.54
C ILE A 106 -4.16 -3.72 -8.02
N GLY A 107 -3.74 -2.59 -7.45
CA GLY A 107 -3.62 -2.42 -6.00
C GLY A 107 -4.94 -2.66 -5.27
N ASN A 108 -6.05 -2.11 -5.78
CA ASN A 108 -7.39 -2.34 -5.26
C ASN A 108 -7.81 -3.81 -5.38
N LEU A 109 -7.58 -4.44 -6.54
CA LEU A 109 -7.87 -5.85 -6.79
C LEU A 109 -7.16 -6.75 -5.78
N LEU A 110 -5.86 -6.56 -5.58
CA LEU A 110 -5.07 -7.33 -4.61
C LEU A 110 -5.58 -7.13 -3.18
N SER A 111 -5.87 -5.86 -2.82
CA SER A 111 -6.43 -5.55 -1.51
C SER A 111 -7.73 -6.32 -1.24
N LEU A 112 -8.63 -6.42 -2.22
CA LEU A 112 -9.89 -7.15 -2.09
C LEU A 112 -9.69 -8.66 -2.09
N ARG A 113 -8.80 -9.18 -2.94
CA ARG A 113 -8.53 -10.62 -3.10
C ARG A 113 -7.94 -11.23 -1.83
N TYR A 114 -6.96 -10.56 -1.25
CA TYR A 114 -6.20 -11.03 -0.09
C TYR A 114 -6.67 -10.44 1.25
N ILE A 115 -7.54 -9.42 1.23
CA ILE A 115 -8.02 -8.66 2.40
C ILE A 115 -6.83 -8.08 3.19
N LEU A 116 -5.96 -7.36 2.50
CA LEU A 116 -4.81 -6.69 3.06
C LEU A 116 -4.60 -5.32 2.38
N PRO A 117 -3.91 -4.37 3.05
CA PRO A 117 -3.51 -3.13 2.39
C PRO A 117 -2.50 -3.40 1.27
N ALA A 118 -2.77 -2.83 0.10
CA ALA A 118 -1.81 -2.73 -1.00
C ALA A 118 -1.78 -1.29 -1.49
N GLY A 119 -0.59 -0.72 -1.55
CA GLY A 119 -0.33 0.64 -2.01
C GLY A 119 0.54 0.65 -3.26
N VAL A 120 0.44 1.72 -4.06
CA VAL A 120 1.31 1.98 -5.20
C VAL A 120 1.79 3.42 -5.18
N HIS A 121 3.10 3.60 -5.35
CA HIS A 121 3.77 4.88 -5.23
C HIS A 121 4.73 5.10 -6.40
N PRO A 122 4.69 6.28 -7.05
CA PRO A 122 5.64 6.62 -8.10
C PRO A 122 7.05 6.77 -7.53
N ILE A 123 8.05 6.25 -8.25
CA ILE A 123 9.46 6.49 -7.97
C ILE A 123 9.93 7.66 -8.82
N GLY A 124 10.42 8.69 -8.15
CA GLY A 124 11.05 9.86 -8.77
C GLY A 124 12.39 10.17 -8.10
N PRO A 125 13.11 11.20 -8.55
CA PRO A 125 14.42 11.54 -8.01
C PRO A 125 14.47 11.76 -6.49
N GLN A 126 13.35 12.19 -5.91
CA GLN A 126 13.22 12.48 -4.47
C GLN A 126 12.60 11.34 -3.66
N SER A 127 12.29 10.20 -4.30
CA SER A 127 11.65 9.04 -3.66
C SER A 127 12.40 7.73 -3.93
N THR A 128 13.72 7.78 -3.86
CA THR A 128 14.59 6.60 -4.01
C THR A 128 15.02 5.99 -2.66
N GLN A 129 14.81 6.71 -1.55
CA GLN A 129 15.09 6.25 -0.19
C GLN A 129 13.77 6.26 0.58
N ILE A 130 13.15 5.10 0.71
CA ILE A 130 11.84 4.92 1.33
C ILE A 130 11.99 4.26 2.68
N GLU A 131 11.28 4.79 3.67
CA GLU A 131 11.29 4.21 5.00
C GLU A 131 9.88 4.15 5.60
N LEU A 132 9.49 2.98 6.10
CA LEU A 132 8.35 2.83 6.98
C LEU A 132 8.85 2.93 8.43
N ARG A 133 8.47 3.99 9.13
CA ARG A 133 8.97 4.31 10.47
C ARG A 133 7.97 5.08 11.31
N LYS A 134 8.30 5.29 12.58
CA LYS A 134 7.59 6.27 13.41
C LYS A 134 7.99 7.70 13.00
N THR A 135 7.07 8.64 13.18
CA THR A 135 7.26 10.05 12.84
C THR A 135 8.45 10.70 13.54
N ALA A 136 9.12 11.60 12.82
CA ALA A 136 10.10 12.53 13.34
C ALA A 136 9.51 13.97 13.34
N GLU A 137 10.06 14.89 14.13
CA GLU A 137 9.59 16.29 14.24
C GLU A 137 9.70 17.06 12.92
N THR A 138 10.62 16.66 12.06
CA THR A 138 10.85 17.26 10.76
C THR A 138 9.87 16.80 9.68
N ASP A 139 9.04 15.78 9.95
CA ASP A 139 8.15 15.21 8.96
C ASP A 139 7.06 16.18 8.51
N ARG A 140 6.76 16.11 7.22
CA ARG A 140 5.76 16.97 6.57
C ARG A 140 4.84 16.12 5.71
N PHE A 141 3.54 16.35 5.87
CA PHE A 141 2.50 15.68 5.09
C PHE A 141 1.67 16.72 4.34
N LEU A 142 1.53 16.52 3.04
CA LEU A 142 0.74 17.35 2.14
C LEU A 142 -0.47 16.54 1.65
N PRO A 143 -1.66 16.71 2.25
CA PRO A 143 -2.83 15.89 1.93
C PRO A 143 -3.33 16.08 0.49
N ASP A 144 -3.23 17.32 -0.02
CA ASP A 144 -3.71 17.69 -1.34
C ASP A 144 -2.71 18.59 -2.05
N VAL A 145 -2.61 18.49 -3.38
CA VAL A 145 -1.74 19.34 -4.19
C VAL A 145 -2.15 20.81 -4.03
N GLY A 146 -1.20 21.66 -3.69
CA GLY A 146 -1.46 23.09 -3.44
C GLY A 146 -2.11 23.41 -2.08
N GLY A 147 -2.37 22.39 -1.26
CA GLY A 147 -2.89 22.54 0.11
C GLY A 147 -1.83 22.97 1.13
N SER A 148 -2.23 23.08 2.40
CA SER A 148 -1.33 23.31 3.51
C SER A 148 -0.81 22.01 4.11
N VAL A 149 0.39 22.07 4.69
CA VAL A 149 0.97 20.95 5.45
C VAL A 149 0.11 20.68 6.69
N GLU A 150 -0.33 19.44 6.84
CA GLU A 150 -1.03 18.97 8.05
C GLU A 150 -0.03 18.53 9.13
N PRO A 151 -0.32 18.84 10.42
CA PRO A 151 0.47 18.34 11.53
C PRO A 151 0.35 16.81 11.65
N ILE A 152 1.43 16.16 12.05
CA ILE A 152 1.50 14.71 12.25
C ILE A 152 1.70 14.45 13.74
N ALA A 153 0.94 13.49 14.29
CA ALA A 153 1.07 13.14 15.70
C ALA A 153 2.40 12.40 15.98
N PRO A 154 3.10 12.69 17.09
CA PRO A 154 4.27 11.93 17.49
C PRO A 154 3.97 10.44 17.66
N GLY A 155 4.89 9.57 17.20
CA GLY A 155 4.75 8.12 17.30
C GLY A 155 3.84 7.47 16.25
N GLU A 156 3.20 8.25 15.38
CA GLU A 156 2.43 7.74 14.25
C GLU A 156 3.36 6.95 13.30
N VAL A 157 2.91 5.79 12.82
CA VAL A 157 3.65 5.05 11.78
C VAL A 157 3.36 5.68 10.43
N VAL A 158 4.41 6.01 9.69
CA VAL A 158 4.35 6.70 8.39
C VAL A 158 5.29 6.07 7.38
N LEU A 159 4.90 6.14 6.10
CA LEU A 159 5.79 5.85 4.98
C LEU A 159 6.41 7.16 4.50
N THR A 160 7.73 7.22 4.37
CA THR A 160 8.44 8.47 4.09
C THR A 160 9.48 8.32 2.98
N ALA A 161 9.79 9.46 2.33
CA ALA A 161 11.00 9.70 1.56
C ALA A 161 11.73 10.90 2.21
N GLY A 162 12.75 10.62 3.01
CA GLY A 162 13.37 11.63 3.89
C GLY A 162 12.36 12.17 4.92
N SER A 163 12.15 13.48 4.94
CA SER A 163 11.14 14.13 5.80
C SER A 163 9.74 14.27 5.15
N ARG A 164 9.61 13.90 3.88
CA ARG A 164 8.32 13.91 3.17
C ARG A 164 7.54 12.65 3.49
N VAL A 165 6.38 12.79 4.09
CA VAL A 165 5.47 11.68 4.37
C VAL A 165 4.65 11.36 3.11
N LEU A 166 4.81 10.15 2.60
CA LEU A 166 4.08 9.62 1.45
C LEU A 166 2.71 9.06 1.86
N THR A 167 2.66 8.37 3.01
CA THR A 167 1.40 7.82 3.56
C THR A 167 1.38 7.97 5.06
N ARG A 168 0.28 8.55 5.59
CA ARG A 168 0.03 8.71 7.02
C ARG A 168 -0.65 7.48 7.63
N ARG A 169 -0.44 7.32 8.94
CA ARG A 169 -1.04 6.24 9.75
C ARG A 169 -0.92 4.91 9.05
N TRP A 170 0.34 4.62 8.64
CA TRP A 170 0.72 3.37 7.97
C TRP A 170 0.04 3.18 6.61
N THR A 171 -1.28 2.97 6.60
CA THR A 171 -2.06 2.62 5.41
C THR A 171 -3.32 3.49 5.23
N TRP A 172 -3.39 4.67 5.91
CA TRP A 172 -4.63 5.45 5.92
C TRP A 172 -4.79 6.38 4.72
N ARG A 173 -3.86 7.32 4.53
CA ARG A 173 -3.99 8.37 3.50
C ARG A 173 -2.65 8.66 2.85
N GLN A 174 -2.62 8.52 1.54
CA GLN A 174 -1.49 8.92 0.69
C GLN A 174 -1.48 10.43 0.50
N ALA A 175 -0.29 11.02 0.43
CA ALA A 175 -0.11 12.43 0.09
C ALA A 175 -0.58 12.72 -1.33
N GLY A 176 -1.20 13.88 -1.52
CA GLY A 176 -1.83 14.24 -2.79
C GLY A 176 -0.86 14.32 -3.97
N ASP A 177 0.37 14.75 -3.68
CA ASP A 177 1.45 14.93 -4.66
C ASP A 177 2.29 13.66 -4.90
N THR A 178 1.89 12.51 -4.30
CA THR A 178 2.51 11.19 -4.50
C THR A 178 1.58 10.19 -5.17
N ARG A 179 0.48 10.66 -5.75
CA ARG A 179 -0.49 9.80 -6.43
C ARG A 179 0.11 9.22 -7.71
N THR A 180 -0.25 7.97 -7.99
CA THR A 180 0.07 7.31 -9.26
C THR A 180 -0.89 7.80 -10.34
N LEU A 181 -0.34 8.41 -11.38
CA LEU A 181 -1.07 9.01 -12.50
C LEU A 181 -0.89 8.18 -13.76
N SER A 182 -1.68 8.47 -14.80
CA SER A 182 -1.63 7.73 -16.08
C SER A 182 -0.27 7.78 -16.78
N GLU A 183 0.50 8.84 -16.57
CA GLU A 183 1.86 9.01 -17.09
C GLU A 183 2.94 8.34 -16.24
N THR A 184 2.61 7.77 -15.09
CA THR A 184 3.58 7.10 -14.21
C THR A 184 4.16 5.86 -14.90
N ARG A 185 5.50 5.76 -14.93
CA ARG A 185 6.26 4.69 -15.61
C ARG A 185 7.16 3.88 -14.68
N CYS A 186 7.41 4.38 -13.46
CA CYS A 186 8.25 3.74 -12.47
C CYS A 186 7.57 3.82 -11.11
N VAL A 187 7.38 2.67 -10.45
CA VAL A 187 6.67 2.59 -9.17
C VAL A 187 7.30 1.55 -8.25
N PHE A 188 7.04 1.71 -6.97
CA PHE A 188 7.03 0.58 -6.05
C PHE A 188 5.61 0.32 -5.56
N PHE A 189 5.31 -0.97 -5.39
CA PHE A 189 4.14 -1.41 -4.63
C PHE A 189 4.58 -1.86 -3.25
N ASP A 190 3.70 -1.66 -2.28
CA ASP A 190 3.82 -2.23 -0.95
C ASP A 190 2.55 -2.97 -0.55
N ILE A 191 2.74 -4.13 0.09
CA ILE A 191 1.69 -5.04 0.51
C ILE A 191 1.90 -5.34 2.00
N ASP A 192 0.89 -5.04 2.82
CA ASP A 192 1.04 -5.07 4.27
C ASP A 192 0.33 -6.28 4.91
N GLY A 193 1.08 -7.12 5.62
CA GLY A 193 0.55 -8.28 6.35
C GLY A 193 0.78 -8.16 7.86
N LEU A 194 -0.32 -8.03 8.63
CA LEU A 194 -0.34 -8.24 10.09
C LEU A 194 -1.05 -9.56 10.38
N PRO A 195 -0.66 -10.31 11.44
CA PRO A 195 -1.42 -11.50 11.83
C PRO A 195 -2.92 -11.22 11.94
N PRO A 196 -3.79 -12.10 11.40
CA PRO A 196 -3.53 -13.49 11.02
C PRO A 196 -2.99 -13.69 9.59
N VAL A 197 -2.66 -12.63 8.85
CA VAL A 197 -2.01 -12.74 7.54
C VAL A 197 -0.63 -13.36 7.72
N SER A 198 -0.38 -14.49 7.05
CA SER A 198 0.89 -15.21 7.10
C SER A 198 1.91 -14.62 6.12
N GLN A 199 3.17 -15.01 6.25
CA GLN A 199 4.20 -14.70 5.25
C GLN A 199 3.82 -15.26 3.87
N GLY A 200 3.31 -16.49 3.81
CA GLY A 200 2.87 -17.13 2.57
C GLY A 200 1.74 -16.37 1.87
N ASP A 201 0.82 -15.73 2.62
CA ASP A 201 -0.23 -14.88 2.04
C ASP A 201 0.36 -13.63 1.38
N VAL A 202 1.36 -13.00 2.01
CA VAL A 202 2.06 -11.83 1.43
C VAL A 202 2.88 -12.24 0.22
N GLU A 203 3.58 -13.38 0.26
CA GLU A 203 4.33 -13.93 -0.88
C GLU A 203 3.41 -14.25 -2.07
N ALA A 204 2.24 -14.84 -1.82
CA ALA A 204 1.24 -15.11 -2.85
C ALA A 204 0.71 -13.80 -3.47
N ALA A 205 0.44 -12.79 -2.66
CA ALA A 205 0.00 -11.48 -3.14
C ALA A 205 1.09 -10.76 -3.96
N VAL A 206 2.37 -10.91 -3.58
CA VAL A 206 3.52 -10.40 -4.36
C VAL A 206 3.63 -11.10 -5.71
N ALA A 207 3.48 -12.42 -5.76
CA ALA A 207 3.54 -13.17 -7.01
C ALA A 207 2.39 -12.78 -7.96
N ASP A 208 1.18 -12.69 -7.44
CA ASP A 208 -0.02 -12.24 -8.17
C ASP A 208 0.14 -10.80 -8.70
N LEU A 209 0.71 -9.89 -7.87
CA LEU A 209 1.04 -8.53 -8.30
C LEU A 209 1.98 -8.51 -9.50
N ILE A 210 3.05 -9.31 -9.46
CA ILE A 210 4.05 -9.35 -10.55
C ILE A 210 3.39 -9.83 -11.85
N GLU A 211 2.54 -10.86 -11.77
CA GLU A 211 1.80 -11.37 -12.91
C GLU A 211 0.84 -10.33 -13.48
N LEU A 212 0.00 -9.72 -12.64
CA LEU A 212 -1.01 -8.74 -13.06
C LEU A 212 -0.37 -7.49 -13.68
N VAL A 213 0.71 -6.96 -13.08
CA VAL A 213 1.42 -5.81 -13.65
C VAL A 213 2.05 -6.17 -14.99
N GLY A 214 2.66 -7.36 -15.10
CA GLY A 214 3.22 -7.85 -16.36
C GLY A 214 2.17 -7.96 -17.48
N LEU A 215 0.98 -8.47 -17.16
CA LEU A 215 -0.12 -8.65 -18.12
C LEU A 215 -0.76 -7.31 -18.55
N TYR A 216 -1.01 -6.39 -17.61
CA TYR A 216 -1.86 -5.23 -17.86
C TYR A 216 -1.10 -3.91 -18.02
N CYS A 217 0.14 -3.83 -17.52
CA CYS A 217 0.96 -2.62 -17.60
C CYS A 217 2.29 -2.85 -18.31
N GLY A 218 2.66 -4.09 -18.58
CA GLY A 218 3.98 -4.41 -19.15
C GLY A 218 5.14 -3.97 -18.25
N GLY A 219 6.24 -3.53 -18.85
CA GLY A 219 7.41 -3.07 -18.12
C GLY A 219 8.26 -4.19 -17.56
N ARG A 220 9.13 -3.85 -16.60
CA ARG A 220 10.08 -4.78 -15.98
C ARG A 220 9.96 -4.75 -14.47
N CYS A 221 9.85 -5.92 -13.85
CA CYS A 221 10.06 -6.08 -12.42
C CYS A 221 11.58 -6.02 -12.16
N LEU A 222 12.04 -4.98 -11.47
CA LEU A 222 13.46 -4.78 -11.14
C LEU A 222 13.88 -5.60 -9.92
N GLY A 223 12.92 -5.93 -9.06
CA GLY A 223 13.15 -6.75 -7.87
C GLY A 223 11.95 -6.73 -6.94
N HIS A 224 11.92 -7.71 -6.04
CA HIS A 224 10.90 -7.83 -5.00
C HIS A 224 11.48 -8.48 -3.75
N SER A 225 10.84 -8.25 -2.60
CA SER A 225 11.18 -8.88 -1.33
C SER A 225 9.99 -8.87 -0.38
N VAL A 226 9.92 -9.84 0.52
CA VAL A 226 9.07 -9.76 1.71
C VAL A 226 9.95 -9.42 2.91
N LEU A 227 9.80 -8.21 3.42
CA LEU A 227 10.59 -7.67 4.53
C LEU A 227 10.02 -8.14 5.86
N ASP A 228 10.92 -8.43 6.79
CA ASP A 228 10.64 -8.83 8.17
C ASP A 228 11.71 -8.26 9.13
N ALA A 229 11.62 -8.63 10.41
CA ALA A 229 12.56 -8.15 11.43
C ALA A 229 14.03 -8.58 11.20
N GLN A 230 14.25 -9.68 10.48
CA GLN A 230 15.59 -10.19 10.16
C GLN A 230 16.13 -9.61 8.85
N HIS A 231 15.22 -9.30 7.91
CA HIS A 231 15.53 -8.77 6.57
C HIS A 231 14.72 -7.48 6.33
N PRO A 232 15.06 -6.37 7.05
CA PRO A 232 14.23 -5.16 7.06
C PRO A 232 14.44 -4.25 5.83
N THR A 233 15.35 -4.58 4.93
CA THR A 233 15.75 -3.69 3.83
C THR A 233 15.81 -4.41 2.49
N MET A 234 15.31 -3.74 1.46
CA MET A 234 15.44 -4.13 0.05
C MET A 234 16.21 -3.05 -0.70
N ILE A 235 17.13 -3.45 -1.58
CA ILE A 235 17.92 -2.56 -2.44
C ILE A 235 17.79 -3.01 -3.89
N VAL A 236 17.48 -2.07 -4.79
CA VAL A 236 17.30 -2.32 -6.23
C VAL A 236 18.03 -1.27 -7.04
N GLN A 237 18.68 -1.66 -8.15
CA GLN A 237 19.26 -0.73 -9.11
C GLN A 237 18.18 -0.26 -10.09
N LEU A 238 18.00 1.06 -10.21
CA LEU A 238 17.17 1.68 -11.23
C LEU A 238 18.03 1.89 -12.49
N SER A 239 17.50 1.54 -13.63
CA SER A 239 18.19 1.68 -14.92
C SER A 239 17.89 3.00 -15.62
#